data_cff9bfdca0584b47511d3910941f6129
#
_entry.id   cff9bfdca0584b47511d3910941f6129
#
_cell.length_a   1.000
_cell.length_b   1.000
_cell.length_c   1.000
_cell.angle_alpha   90.00
_cell.angle_beta   90.00
_cell.angle_gamma   90.00
#
_symmetry.space_group_name_H-M   'P 1'
#
loop_
_entity.id
_entity.type
_entity.pdbx_description
1 polymer ?
#
loop_
_entity_poly.entity_id
_entity_poly.type
_entity_poly.pdbx_seq_one_letter_code
_entity_poly.pdbx_strand_id
1 'polypeptide(L)'
;MSLSPGPLTPHGGGFSTWHAYDPSCKAELWSTCFSSNQGTVLFDPINWPKGTPLPAAPVRIVRTNGNHDRSCAELAARTEGQISATVPGFTALPLPGAGEGETAFFHLPSGTWVVGDALIHLAPHGLMPLPDKYCTNPALLRQSLRRLLDLPIRRIFFAHGDPILQDGLERIQKLFP
;
A
#
# COMPACT_ATOMS: atom_id res chain seq x y z
N MET A 1 13.51 12.58 -11.21
CA MET A 1 12.46 13.56 -11.63
C MET A 1 11.36 13.56 -10.58
N SER A 2 10.81 14.73 -10.24
CA SER A 2 9.68 14.80 -9.32
C SER A 2 8.42 14.33 -10.05
N LEU A 3 7.71 13.35 -9.50
CA LEU A 3 6.42 12.91 -10.01
C LEU A 3 5.35 13.99 -9.82
N SER A 4 4.39 14.05 -10.72
CA SER A 4 3.23 14.95 -10.61
C SER A 4 1.98 14.11 -10.35
N PRO A 5 1.68 13.81 -9.08
CA PRO A 5 0.55 12.96 -8.75
C PRO A 5 -0.79 13.67 -9.00
N GLY A 6 -1.81 12.85 -9.30
CA GLY A 6 -3.19 13.25 -9.31
C GLY A 6 -3.69 13.66 -7.92
N PRO A 7 -4.95 14.13 -7.83
CA PRO A 7 -5.54 14.56 -6.56
C PRO A 7 -5.70 13.41 -5.58
N LEU A 8 -5.79 13.76 -4.30
CA LEU A 8 -6.13 12.81 -3.25
C LEU A 8 -7.60 12.37 -3.40
N THR A 9 -7.82 11.07 -3.57
CA THR A 9 -9.15 10.48 -3.77
C THR A 9 -9.62 9.80 -2.49
N PRO A 10 -10.68 10.27 -1.82
CA PRO A 10 -11.19 9.67 -0.60
C PRO A 10 -11.99 8.38 -0.87
N HIS A 11 -11.87 7.40 0.03
CA HIS A 11 -12.55 6.09 -0.03
C HIS A 11 -13.40 5.78 1.21
N GLY A 12 -13.57 6.76 2.10
CA GLY A 12 -14.26 6.60 3.36
C GLY A 12 -13.45 5.85 4.44
N GLY A 13 -13.93 5.94 5.69
CA GLY A 13 -13.27 5.30 6.83
C GLY A 13 -11.85 5.82 7.11
N GLY A 14 -11.56 7.07 6.72
CA GLY A 14 -10.24 7.69 6.89
C GLY A 14 -9.24 7.37 5.79
N PHE A 15 -9.58 6.51 4.82
CA PHE A 15 -8.68 6.12 3.73
C PHE A 15 -8.82 7.01 2.50
N SER A 16 -7.69 7.37 1.91
CA SER A 16 -7.57 8.05 0.63
C SER A 16 -6.35 7.52 -0.13
N THR A 17 -6.37 7.66 -1.47
CA THR A 17 -5.23 7.29 -2.31
C THR A 17 -4.87 8.42 -3.26
N TRP A 18 -3.64 8.41 -3.74
CA TRP A 18 -3.19 9.20 -4.88
C TRP A 18 -2.18 8.38 -5.68
N HIS A 19 -2.01 8.71 -6.94
CA HIS A 19 -1.13 7.98 -7.83
C HIS A 19 -0.46 8.88 -8.85
N ALA A 20 0.59 8.38 -9.46
CA ALA A 20 1.27 8.99 -10.59
C ALA A 20 1.94 7.92 -11.45
N TYR A 21 1.99 8.14 -12.76
CA TYR A 21 2.82 7.33 -13.65
C TYR A 21 4.29 7.69 -13.49
N ASP A 22 5.13 6.68 -13.27
CA ASP A 22 6.58 6.83 -13.24
C ASP A 22 7.20 6.26 -14.53
N PRO A 23 7.72 7.11 -15.42
CA PRO A 23 8.32 6.65 -16.67
C PRO A 23 9.63 5.88 -16.47
N SER A 24 10.28 5.98 -15.31
CA SER A 24 11.52 5.27 -15.03
C SER A 24 11.31 3.77 -14.82
N CYS A 25 10.26 3.39 -14.12
CA CYS A 25 9.85 1.99 -13.93
C CYS A 25 8.68 1.57 -14.83
N LYS A 26 8.12 2.52 -15.64
CA LYS A 26 6.99 2.29 -16.55
C LYS A 26 5.74 1.74 -15.85
N ALA A 27 5.46 2.23 -14.64
CA ALA A 27 4.36 1.78 -13.83
C ALA A 27 3.61 2.94 -13.16
N GLU A 28 2.32 2.71 -12.89
CA GLU A 28 1.54 3.56 -11.99
C GLU A 28 1.96 3.24 -10.54
N LEU A 29 2.44 4.26 -9.85
CA LEU A 29 2.75 4.19 -8.42
C LEU A 29 1.56 4.73 -7.64
N TRP A 30 1.10 3.94 -6.70
CA TRP A 30 0.00 4.29 -5.81
C TRP A 30 0.49 4.46 -4.38
N SER A 31 -0.15 5.36 -3.67
CA SER A 31 0.11 5.64 -2.26
C SER A 31 -1.20 5.69 -1.50
N THR A 32 -1.18 5.28 -0.25
CA THR A 32 -2.36 5.27 0.62
C THR A 32 -2.14 6.18 1.82
N CYS A 33 -3.14 7.01 2.12
CA CYS A 33 -3.23 7.82 3.33
C CYS A 33 -4.35 7.26 4.21
N PHE A 34 -4.07 7.10 5.49
CA PHE A 34 -5.07 6.82 6.51
C PHE A 34 -5.05 7.91 7.57
N SER A 35 -6.18 8.59 7.75
CA SER A 35 -6.34 9.65 8.76
C SER A 35 -7.32 9.22 9.84
N SER A 36 -6.95 9.43 11.10
CA SER A 36 -7.74 9.13 12.28
C SER A 36 -7.56 10.22 13.33
N ASN A 37 -8.24 10.07 14.48
CA ASN A 37 -8.01 10.93 15.65
C ASN A 37 -6.62 10.74 16.30
N GLN A 38 -5.88 9.71 15.91
CA GLN A 38 -4.51 9.43 16.39
C GLN A 38 -3.44 9.99 15.44
N GLY A 39 -3.83 10.69 14.38
CA GLY A 39 -2.93 11.25 13.36
C GLY A 39 -3.10 10.60 12.00
N THR A 40 -2.09 10.80 11.15
CA THR A 40 -2.10 10.37 9.76
C THR A 40 -0.99 9.36 9.48
N VAL A 41 -1.30 8.35 8.68
CA VAL A 41 -0.34 7.36 8.19
C VAL A 41 -0.28 7.43 6.67
N LEU A 42 0.92 7.51 6.12
CA LEU A 42 1.19 7.49 4.69
C LEU A 42 1.92 6.19 4.34
N PHE A 43 1.32 5.35 3.52
CA PHE A 43 1.93 4.13 3.02
C PHE A 43 2.50 4.34 1.62
N ASP A 44 3.78 4.01 1.44
CA ASP A 44 4.54 4.11 0.20
C ASP A 44 4.37 5.47 -0.51
N PRO A 45 4.53 6.60 0.20
CA PRO A 45 4.15 7.87 -0.37
C PRO A 45 5.08 8.30 -1.51
N ILE A 46 4.46 8.61 -2.65
CA ILE A 46 5.05 9.44 -3.71
C ILE A 46 4.86 10.92 -3.34
N ASN A 47 5.34 11.85 -4.19
CA ASN A 47 5.16 13.27 -3.94
C ASN A 47 3.73 13.61 -3.52
N TRP A 48 3.57 14.48 -2.54
CA TRP A 48 2.23 14.92 -2.11
C TRP A 48 1.53 15.74 -3.18
N PRO A 49 0.22 15.55 -3.42
CA PRO A 49 -0.52 16.29 -4.45
C PRO A 49 -0.43 17.81 -4.26
N LYS A 50 -0.11 18.52 -5.34
CA LYS A 50 -0.04 19.99 -5.33
C LYS A 50 -1.38 20.62 -4.97
N GLY A 51 -1.35 21.67 -4.16
CA GLY A 51 -2.58 22.37 -3.74
C GLY A 51 -3.39 21.65 -2.65
N THR A 52 -3.00 20.44 -2.26
CA THR A 52 -3.61 19.74 -1.14
C THR A 52 -2.90 20.12 0.16
N PRO A 53 -3.61 20.52 1.23
CA PRO A 53 -3.01 20.77 2.53
C PRO A 53 -2.21 19.53 3.02
N LEU A 54 -1.08 19.77 3.68
CA LEU A 54 -0.31 18.66 4.27
C LEU A 54 -1.15 17.89 5.28
N PRO A 55 -0.89 16.59 5.44
CA PRO A 55 -1.64 15.76 6.39
C PRO A 55 -1.46 16.25 7.82
N ALA A 56 -2.53 16.10 8.61
CA ALA A 56 -2.52 16.50 10.02
C ALA A 56 -1.56 15.66 10.86
N ALA A 57 -0.80 16.33 11.71
CA ALA A 57 0.11 15.69 12.65
C ALA A 57 -0.66 14.95 13.79
N PRO A 58 -0.03 13.93 14.42
CA PRO A 58 1.27 13.36 14.08
C PRO A 58 1.22 12.54 12.78
N VAL A 59 2.29 12.60 11.98
CA VAL A 59 2.40 11.85 10.72
C VAL A 59 3.36 10.68 10.86
N ARG A 60 2.93 9.50 10.43
CA ARG A 60 3.78 8.33 10.26
C ARG A 60 3.90 7.97 8.79
N ILE A 61 5.10 7.62 8.37
CA ILE A 61 5.40 7.24 7.01
C ILE A 61 5.89 5.79 7.03
N VAL A 62 5.28 4.98 6.19
CA VAL A 62 5.49 3.53 6.17
C VAL A 62 5.89 3.10 4.78
N ARG A 63 6.92 2.28 4.69
CA ARG A 63 7.30 1.55 3.49
C ARG A 63 6.80 0.13 3.61
N THR A 64 6.14 -0.37 2.58
CA THR A 64 5.70 -1.76 2.56
C THR A 64 6.84 -2.72 2.19
N ASN A 65 7.90 -2.22 1.53
CA ASN A 65 9.11 -3.00 1.25
C ASN A 65 10.34 -2.10 1.08
N GLY A 66 11.50 -2.72 0.88
CA GLY A 66 12.79 -2.03 0.75
C GLY A 66 12.93 -1.14 -0.48
N ASN A 67 12.12 -1.35 -1.53
CA ASN A 67 12.17 -0.56 -2.77
C ASN A 67 11.27 0.67 -2.74
N HIS A 68 10.43 0.83 -1.71
CA HIS A 68 9.43 1.90 -1.62
C HIS A 68 9.90 3.12 -0.82
N ASP A 69 11.17 3.50 -0.96
CA ASP A 69 11.69 4.77 -0.39
C ASP A 69 10.98 6.00 -0.96
N ARG A 70 10.69 6.00 -2.25
CA ARG A 70 9.90 7.02 -2.96
C ARG A 70 10.14 8.45 -2.41
N SER A 71 9.10 9.09 -1.88
CA SER A 71 9.20 10.42 -1.25
C SER A 71 9.16 10.38 0.28
N CYS A 72 9.49 9.24 0.90
CA CYS A 72 9.38 9.07 2.35
C CYS A 72 10.19 10.11 3.13
N ALA A 73 11.46 10.30 2.78
CA ALA A 73 12.34 11.27 3.47
C ALA A 73 11.89 12.71 3.27
N GLU A 74 11.47 13.07 2.04
CA GLU A 74 10.95 14.43 1.74
C GLU A 74 9.70 14.72 2.57
N LEU A 75 8.74 13.78 2.60
CA LEU A 75 7.50 13.99 3.33
C LEU A 75 7.71 13.95 4.84
N ALA A 76 8.62 13.13 5.34
CA ALA A 76 9.01 13.15 6.75
C ALA A 76 9.52 14.55 7.16
N ALA A 77 10.40 15.13 6.36
CA ALA A 77 10.93 16.48 6.63
C ALA A 77 9.82 17.55 6.56
N ARG A 78 8.92 17.48 5.58
CA ARG A 78 7.86 18.49 5.38
C ARG A 78 6.75 18.44 6.41
N THR A 79 6.49 17.25 6.99
CA THR A 79 5.39 17.02 7.95
C THR A 79 5.88 16.86 9.38
N GLU A 80 7.18 16.95 9.61
CA GLU A 80 7.82 16.57 10.88
C GLU A 80 7.44 15.12 11.30
N GLY A 81 7.19 14.28 10.29
CA GLY A 81 6.72 12.93 10.46
C GLY A 81 7.85 11.93 10.71
N GLN A 82 7.47 10.77 11.20
CA GLN A 82 8.40 9.67 11.50
C GLN A 82 8.26 8.54 10.49
N ILE A 83 9.39 8.07 9.93
CA ILE A 83 9.42 6.81 9.17
C ILE A 83 9.39 5.67 10.18
N SER A 84 8.43 4.76 10.04
CA SER A 84 8.15 3.71 11.03
C SER A 84 7.78 2.39 10.34
N ALA A 85 8.20 1.28 10.92
CA ALA A 85 7.75 -0.05 10.53
C ALA A 85 6.47 -0.50 11.29
N THR A 86 6.04 0.28 12.29
CA THR A 86 4.85 -0.04 13.09
C THR A 86 3.83 1.10 13.01
N VAL A 87 2.56 0.72 12.95
CA VAL A 87 1.45 1.66 12.78
C VAL A 87 0.37 1.37 13.81
N PRO A 88 0.00 2.32 14.67
CA PRO A 88 -1.13 2.16 15.59
C PRO A 88 -2.41 1.79 14.85
N GLY A 89 -3.13 0.80 15.35
CA GLY A 89 -4.39 0.32 14.76
C GLY A 89 -4.22 -0.65 13.57
N PHE A 90 -2.99 -0.90 13.13
CA PHE A 90 -2.70 -1.89 12.08
C PHE A 90 -1.87 -3.06 12.60
N THR A 91 -2.17 -4.23 12.08
CA THR A 91 -1.32 -5.42 12.24
C THR A 91 -0.38 -5.51 11.05
N ALA A 92 0.93 -5.52 11.33
CA ALA A 92 1.94 -5.76 10.30
C ALA A 92 2.01 -7.26 9.98
N LEU A 93 1.96 -7.59 8.70
CA LEU A 93 1.89 -8.95 8.17
C LEU A 93 3.06 -9.16 7.20
N PRO A 94 4.19 -9.71 7.64
CA PRO A 94 5.31 -10.01 6.75
C PRO A 94 4.91 -10.99 5.64
N LEU A 95 5.32 -10.70 4.42
CA LEU A 95 5.04 -11.48 3.21
C LEU A 95 6.34 -11.98 2.57
N PRO A 96 7.04 -12.91 3.22
CA PRO A 96 8.27 -13.45 2.67
C PRO A 96 8.02 -14.11 1.31
N GLY A 97 9.00 -13.98 0.43
CA GLY A 97 8.92 -14.50 -0.94
C GLY A 97 8.65 -13.44 -2.01
N ALA A 98 8.12 -12.28 -1.66
CA ALA A 98 8.07 -11.10 -2.52
C ALA A 98 9.44 -10.37 -2.56
N GLY A 99 9.44 -9.05 -2.50
CA GLY A 99 10.66 -8.24 -2.36
C GLY A 99 11.25 -8.27 -0.95
N GLU A 100 12.38 -7.62 -0.79
CA GLU A 100 13.04 -7.48 0.52
C GLU A 100 12.16 -6.66 1.47
N GLY A 101 11.93 -7.19 2.67
CA GLY A 101 11.16 -6.53 3.73
C GLY A 101 9.67 -6.37 3.45
N GLU A 102 9.12 -7.07 2.45
CA GLU A 102 7.71 -6.98 2.08
C GLU A 102 6.81 -7.25 3.27
N THR A 103 5.98 -6.27 3.60
CA THR A 103 5.06 -6.29 4.75
C THR A 103 3.75 -5.61 4.36
N ALA A 104 2.65 -6.32 4.50
CA ALA A 104 1.33 -5.73 4.39
C ALA A 104 0.83 -5.26 5.76
N PHE A 105 -0.16 -4.37 5.75
CA PHE A 105 -0.72 -3.78 6.96
C PHE A 105 -2.24 -3.97 6.98
N PHE A 106 -2.74 -4.60 8.02
CA PHE A 106 -4.16 -4.91 8.14
C PHE A 106 -4.82 -4.08 9.24
N HIS A 107 -5.83 -3.29 8.86
CA HIS A 107 -6.66 -2.51 9.77
C HIS A 107 -7.95 -3.28 10.07
N LEU A 108 -7.96 -4.04 11.17
CA LEU A 108 -9.05 -4.93 11.54
C LEU A 108 -10.42 -4.22 11.64
N PRO A 109 -10.56 -3.03 12.27
CA PRO A 109 -11.86 -2.40 12.41
C PRO A 109 -12.59 -2.12 11.10
N SER A 110 -11.86 -1.88 10.01
CA SER A 110 -12.44 -1.63 8.68
C SER A 110 -12.32 -2.80 7.71
N GLY A 111 -11.63 -3.88 8.09
CA GLY A 111 -11.30 -4.97 7.18
C GLY A 111 -10.45 -4.50 5.99
N THR A 112 -9.57 -3.52 6.21
CA THR A 112 -8.77 -2.93 5.12
C THR A 112 -7.35 -3.47 5.14
N TRP A 113 -6.88 -3.90 3.99
CA TRP A 113 -5.54 -4.37 3.77
C TRP A 113 -4.77 -3.38 2.89
N VAL A 114 -3.60 -2.93 3.33
CA VAL A 114 -2.65 -2.14 2.54
C VAL A 114 -1.48 -3.05 2.21
N VAL A 115 -1.21 -3.26 0.93
CA VAL A 115 -0.20 -4.19 0.44
C VAL A 115 0.76 -3.50 -0.53
N GLY A 116 2.02 -3.87 -0.47
CA GLY A 116 3.05 -3.43 -1.40
C GLY A 116 3.03 -4.20 -2.72
N ASP A 117 4.18 -4.77 -3.07
CA ASP A 117 4.36 -5.49 -4.33
C ASP A 117 3.78 -6.91 -4.32
N ALA A 118 3.57 -7.51 -3.14
CA ALA A 118 3.10 -8.89 -3.02
C ALA A 118 1.81 -9.19 -3.81
N LEU A 119 0.93 -8.18 -3.94
CA LEU A 119 -0.24 -8.19 -4.81
C LEU A 119 -0.28 -6.90 -5.62
N ILE A 120 -0.61 -7.01 -6.90
CA ILE A 120 -0.80 -5.89 -7.82
C ILE A 120 -2.17 -5.98 -8.48
N HIS A 121 -2.74 -4.81 -8.84
CA HIS A 121 -4.06 -4.73 -9.49
C HIS A 121 -4.01 -3.79 -10.69
N LEU A 122 -3.37 -4.23 -11.76
CA LEU A 122 -3.08 -3.43 -12.95
C LEU A 122 -3.88 -3.87 -14.17
N ALA A 123 -4.46 -2.92 -14.90
CA ALA A 123 -5.05 -3.18 -16.20
C ALA A 123 -3.95 -3.62 -17.22
N PRO A 124 -4.25 -4.53 -18.15
CA PRO A 124 -5.50 -5.30 -18.31
C PRO A 124 -5.55 -6.59 -17.49
N HIS A 125 -4.51 -6.91 -16.70
CA HIS A 125 -4.33 -8.22 -16.05
C HIS A 125 -5.20 -8.40 -14.80
N GLY A 126 -5.65 -7.31 -14.19
CA GLY A 126 -6.43 -7.34 -12.96
C GLY A 126 -5.60 -7.68 -11.72
N LEU A 127 -6.25 -8.26 -10.71
CA LEU A 127 -5.61 -8.67 -9.47
C LEU A 127 -4.75 -9.91 -9.68
N MET A 128 -3.49 -9.84 -9.26
CA MET A 128 -2.56 -10.97 -9.33
C MET A 128 -1.45 -10.85 -8.27
N PRO A 129 -0.83 -11.97 -7.86
CA PRO A 129 0.40 -11.94 -7.11
C PRO A 129 1.52 -11.29 -7.91
N LEU A 130 2.55 -10.80 -7.22
CA LEU A 130 3.77 -10.32 -7.88
C LEU A 130 4.29 -11.38 -8.87
N PRO A 131 4.57 -11.02 -10.14
CA PRO A 131 5.10 -11.95 -11.11
C PRO A 131 6.39 -12.64 -10.65
N ASP A 132 6.51 -13.93 -10.91
CA ASP A 132 7.58 -14.80 -10.39
C ASP A 132 9.00 -14.23 -10.60
N LYS A 133 9.24 -13.56 -11.73
CA LYS A 133 10.53 -12.94 -12.06
C LYS A 133 10.97 -11.82 -11.11
N TYR A 134 10.05 -11.27 -10.33
CA TYR A 134 10.32 -10.21 -9.35
C TYR A 134 10.30 -10.74 -7.92
N CYS A 135 9.91 -11.99 -7.70
CA CYS A 135 9.88 -12.62 -6.39
C CYS A 135 11.26 -13.14 -5.98
N THR A 136 11.60 -13.00 -4.71
CA THR A 136 12.75 -13.70 -4.12
C THR A 136 12.49 -15.20 -4.01
N ASN A 137 11.23 -15.59 -3.76
CA ASN A 137 10.75 -16.98 -3.74
C ASN A 137 9.23 -17.03 -4.04
N PRO A 138 8.83 -17.30 -5.29
CA PRO A 138 7.41 -17.29 -5.67
C PRO A 138 6.53 -18.28 -4.90
N ALA A 139 7.05 -19.47 -4.60
CA ALA A 139 6.30 -20.50 -3.86
C ALA A 139 6.04 -20.04 -2.43
N LEU A 140 7.03 -19.43 -1.79
CA LEU A 140 6.92 -18.89 -0.43
C LEU A 140 5.95 -17.71 -0.40
N LEU A 141 5.97 -16.83 -1.41
CA LEU A 141 5.00 -15.73 -1.51
C LEU A 141 3.57 -16.26 -1.57
N ARG A 142 3.30 -17.25 -2.44
CA ARG A 142 1.96 -17.86 -2.53
C ARG A 142 1.52 -18.49 -1.21
N GLN A 143 2.43 -19.14 -0.48
CA GLN A 143 2.16 -19.68 0.84
C GLN A 143 1.87 -18.56 1.85
N SER A 144 2.62 -17.46 1.82
CA SER A 144 2.42 -16.31 2.70
C SER A 144 1.07 -15.65 2.47
N LEU A 145 0.67 -15.45 1.22
CA LEU A 145 -0.64 -14.89 0.86
C LEU A 145 -1.80 -15.80 1.29
N ARG A 146 -1.68 -17.13 1.12
CA ARG A 146 -2.71 -18.08 1.57
C ARG A 146 -3.00 -18.01 3.07
N ARG A 147 -2.00 -17.77 3.91
CA ARG A 147 -2.19 -17.62 5.37
C ARG A 147 -3.09 -16.45 5.74
N LEU A 148 -3.24 -15.48 4.86
CA LEU A 148 -4.02 -14.27 5.12
C LEU A 148 -5.49 -14.42 4.69
N LEU A 149 -5.86 -15.54 4.04
CA LEU A 149 -7.24 -15.80 3.61
C LEU A 149 -8.22 -15.99 4.77
N ASP A 150 -7.72 -16.18 6.00
CA ASP A 150 -8.55 -16.26 7.21
C ASP A 150 -8.92 -14.87 7.77
N LEU A 151 -8.33 -13.80 7.23
CA LEU A 151 -8.62 -12.44 7.67
C LEU A 151 -9.90 -11.92 7.01
N PRO A 152 -10.72 -11.11 7.71
CA PRO A 152 -11.94 -10.53 7.16
C PRO A 152 -11.65 -9.34 6.22
N ILE A 153 -11.00 -9.61 5.09
CA ILE A 153 -10.55 -8.60 4.13
C ILE A 153 -11.73 -8.10 3.31
N ARG A 154 -12.09 -6.83 3.49
CA ARG A 154 -13.15 -6.16 2.72
C ARG A 154 -12.55 -5.31 1.61
N ARG A 155 -11.53 -4.51 1.91
CA ARG A 155 -10.88 -3.57 1.00
C ARG A 155 -9.40 -3.85 0.90
N ILE A 156 -8.82 -3.55 -0.26
CA ILE A 156 -7.39 -3.69 -0.50
C ILE A 156 -6.89 -2.43 -1.19
N PHE A 157 -5.85 -1.83 -0.62
CA PHE A 157 -5.10 -0.74 -1.23
C PHE A 157 -3.72 -1.24 -1.63
N PHE A 158 -3.27 -0.88 -2.81
CA PHE A 158 -2.06 -1.39 -3.43
C PHE A 158 -1.01 -0.29 -3.58
N ALA A 159 0.26 -0.69 -3.63
CA ALA A 159 1.34 0.17 -4.10
C ALA A 159 1.37 0.27 -5.64
N HIS A 160 0.70 -0.68 -6.34
CA HIS A 160 0.58 -0.73 -7.78
C HIS A 160 -0.83 -1.16 -8.20
N GLY A 161 -1.63 -0.19 -8.66
CA GLY A 161 -2.95 -0.40 -9.24
C GLY A 161 -4.14 0.08 -8.41
N ASP A 162 -5.30 0.02 -9.03
CA ASP A 162 -6.55 0.54 -8.49
C ASP A 162 -6.97 -0.19 -7.21
N PRO A 163 -7.47 0.53 -6.19
CA PRO A 163 -7.94 -0.09 -4.96
C PRO A 163 -9.17 -0.98 -5.19
N ILE A 164 -9.26 -2.06 -4.42
CA ILE A 164 -10.47 -2.89 -4.31
C ILE A 164 -11.24 -2.41 -3.09
N LEU A 165 -12.46 -1.92 -3.29
CA LEU A 165 -13.24 -1.26 -2.24
C LEU A 165 -14.29 -2.17 -1.59
N GLN A 166 -14.53 -3.36 -2.16
CA GLN A 166 -15.45 -4.39 -1.65
C GLN A 166 -15.03 -5.78 -2.11
N ASP A 167 -15.49 -6.81 -1.41
CA ASP A 167 -15.27 -8.22 -1.75
C ASP A 167 -13.76 -8.61 -1.83
N GLY A 168 -12.91 -7.94 -1.05
CA GLY A 168 -11.47 -8.13 -1.11
C GLY A 168 -11.06 -9.59 -0.88
N LEU A 169 -11.61 -10.25 0.14
CA LEU A 169 -11.32 -11.65 0.45
C LEU A 169 -11.72 -12.58 -0.71
N GLU A 170 -12.94 -12.44 -1.22
CA GLU A 170 -13.43 -13.26 -2.34
C GLU A 170 -12.55 -13.11 -3.59
N ARG A 171 -12.11 -11.90 -3.88
CA ARG A 171 -11.22 -11.64 -5.01
C ARG A 171 -9.84 -12.29 -4.85
N ILE A 172 -9.28 -12.25 -3.63
CA ILE A 172 -7.99 -12.91 -3.37
C ILE A 172 -8.14 -14.43 -3.40
N GLN A 173 -9.21 -14.98 -2.84
CA GLN A 173 -9.47 -16.43 -2.84
C GLN A 173 -9.47 -17.01 -4.26
N LYS A 174 -9.97 -16.27 -5.26
CA LYS A 174 -9.96 -16.69 -6.67
C LYS A 174 -8.55 -16.86 -7.26
N LEU A 175 -7.52 -16.27 -6.64
CA LEU A 175 -6.12 -16.44 -7.05
C LEU A 175 -5.52 -17.76 -6.53
N PHE A 176 -6.18 -18.41 -5.56
CA PHE A 176 -5.64 -19.58 -4.86
C PHE A 176 -6.71 -20.68 -4.75
N PRO A 177 -7.17 -21.21 -5.87
CA PRO A 177 -8.18 -22.27 -5.90
C PRO A 177 -7.73 -23.55 -5.19
#